data_05c7d2d78f7e2278fd5d3b17438da4a8
#
_entry.id   05c7d2d78f7e2278fd5d3b17438da4a8
#
_cell.length_a   1.000
_cell.length_b   1.000
_cell.length_c   1.000
_cell.angle_alpha   90.00
_cell.angle_beta   90.00
_cell.angle_gamma   90.00
#
_symmetry.space_group_name_H-M   'P 1'
#
loop_
_entity.id
_entity.type
_entity.pdbx_description
1 polymer ?
#
loop_
_entity_poly.entity_id
_entity_poly.type
_entity_poly.pdbx_seq_one_letter_code
_entity_poly.pdbx_strand_id
1 'polypeptide(L)'
;MGDSLWTRSFGGPEPEHGYDIILNEDGGFILLGSTESFGNGGADIWLIKTDANGNEQWNQSYGDASNDIGQSMLRTYDNGYLIKSKIQSFGEGNTAIGLLRVGSNGEQFWTKTFGGSNGDSGYSLRNTNDNEYILTCSLFDHGHNAYNAWLIKLNDSGDVTWETVLGGIEHDQGFSGLQTLDGGYAFVGSTNNFGNGDKNSSDLWIIKTDPVGFIGSLGN
;
A
#
# COMPACT_ATOMS: atom_id res chain seq x y z
N MET A 1 10.38 31.03 -10.85
CA MET A 1 9.00 30.50 -10.84
C MET A 1 8.96 29.41 -11.89
N GLY A 2 8.39 28.25 -11.56
CA GLY A 2 8.13 27.23 -12.58
C GLY A 2 6.85 27.59 -13.33
N ASP A 3 6.93 27.65 -14.65
CA ASP A 3 5.75 27.88 -15.48
C ASP A 3 5.06 26.53 -15.74
N SER A 4 3.72 26.51 -15.72
CA SER A 4 2.94 25.32 -16.12
C SER A 4 3.08 25.11 -17.62
N LEU A 5 3.54 23.93 -18.04
CA LEU A 5 3.62 23.58 -19.47
C LEU A 5 2.26 23.18 -20.03
N TRP A 6 1.48 22.43 -19.25
CA TRP A 6 0.11 22.05 -19.58
C TRP A 6 -0.64 21.61 -18.31
N THR A 7 -1.95 21.57 -18.40
CA THR A 7 -2.84 21.02 -17.37
C THR A 7 -3.85 20.08 -18.03
N ARG A 8 -4.27 19.04 -17.30
CA ARG A 8 -5.36 18.13 -17.69
C ARG A 8 -6.20 17.83 -16.47
N SER A 9 -7.49 17.63 -16.70
CA SER A 9 -8.44 17.13 -15.71
C SER A 9 -9.16 15.92 -16.28
N PHE A 10 -9.39 14.94 -15.42
CA PHE A 10 -10.10 13.70 -15.73
C PHE A 10 -11.22 13.56 -14.72
N GLY A 11 -12.41 13.12 -15.15
CA GLY A 11 -13.54 12.93 -14.25
C GLY A 11 -14.88 12.91 -14.97
N GLY A 12 -15.92 12.67 -14.19
CA GLY A 12 -17.31 12.66 -14.59
C GLY A 12 -18.14 13.65 -13.79
N PRO A 13 -19.42 13.38 -13.55
CA PRO A 13 -20.30 14.29 -12.81
C PRO A 13 -20.16 14.26 -11.30
N GLU A 14 -19.58 13.19 -10.74
CA GLU A 14 -19.39 13.00 -9.31
C GLU A 14 -17.92 13.23 -8.91
N PRO A 15 -17.55 13.22 -7.61
CA PRO A 15 -16.19 13.50 -7.14
C PRO A 15 -15.14 12.48 -7.59
N GLU A 16 -13.97 12.99 -7.97
CA GLU A 16 -12.75 12.22 -8.20
C GLU A 16 -11.58 12.77 -7.40
N HIS A 17 -10.69 11.88 -6.98
CA HIS A 17 -9.49 12.23 -6.22
C HIS A 17 -8.25 11.54 -6.79
N GLY A 18 -7.14 12.29 -6.95
CA GLY A 18 -5.85 11.73 -7.33
C GLY A 18 -4.98 11.47 -6.10
N TYR A 19 -4.29 10.33 -6.06
CA TYR A 19 -3.46 9.92 -4.92
C TYR A 19 -2.00 9.67 -5.27
N ASP A 20 -1.73 9.11 -6.45
CA ASP A 20 -0.35 8.74 -6.83
C ASP A 20 -0.14 8.85 -8.34
N ILE A 21 1.12 8.95 -8.77
CA ILE A 21 1.51 9.06 -10.16
C ILE A 21 2.83 8.35 -10.43
N ILE A 22 2.89 7.58 -11.52
CA ILE A 22 4.11 6.91 -11.99
C ILE A 22 4.42 7.37 -13.41
N LEU A 23 5.69 7.69 -13.68
CA LEU A 23 6.19 7.91 -15.03
C LEU A 23 6.38 6.57 -15.75
N ASN A 24 5.82 6.43 -16.94
CA ASN A 24 6.03 5.28 -17.82
C ASN A 24 7.28 5.42 -18.70
N GLU A 25 7.77 4.31 -19.24
CA GLU A 25 8.92 4.28 -20.15
C GLU A 25 8.67 5.02 -21.46
N ASP A 26 7.43 5.10 -21.90
CA ASP A 26 6.99 5.87 -23.08
C ASP A 26 6.95 7.39 -22.84
N GLY A 27 7.31 7.83 -21.64
CA GLY A 27 7.26 9.24 -21.21
C GLY A 27 5.86 9.69 -20.79
N GLY A 28 4.85 8.84 -20.86
CA GLY A 28 3.50 9.09 -20.36
C GLY A 28 3.38 8.81 -18.87
N PHE A 29 2.18 8.92 -18.34
CA PHE A 29 1.92 8.78 -16.91
C PHE A 29 0.85 7.71 -16.64
N ILE A 30 0.97 7.02 -15.52
CA ILE A 30 -0.13 6.33 -14.86
C ILE A 30 -0.54 7.16 -13.64
N LEU A 31 -1.80 7.51 -13.59
CA LEU A 31 -2.43 8.21 -12.47
C LEU A 31 -3.25 7.21 -11.67
N LEU A 32 -3.10 7.23 -10.37
CA LEU A 32 -3.94 6.49 -9.44
C LEU A 32 -4.86 7.47 -8.71
N GLY A 33 -6.14 7.17 -8.74
CA GLY A 33 -7.16 7.94 -8.05
C GLY A 33 -8.28 7.08 -7.50
N SER A 34 -9.34 7.75 -7.08
CA SER A 34 -10.67 7.17 -6.90
C SER A 34 -11.70 7.97 -7.70
N THR A 35 -12.76 7.31 -8.10
CA THR A 35 -13.88 7.90 -8.81
C THR A 35 -15.20 7.45 -8.21
N GLU A 36 -16.14 8.37 -8.08
CA GLU A 36 -17.55 8.09 -7.78
C GLU A 36 -18.41 8.14 -9.05
N SER A 37 -17.83 8.59 -10.19
CA SER A 37 -18.52 8.68 -11.48
C SER A 37 -18.51 7.38 -12.28
N PHE A 38 -17.49 6.55 -12.09
CA PHE A 38 -17.25 5.34 -12.90
C PHE A 38 -17.01 4.16 -11.98
N GLY A 39 -17.67 3.01 -12.26
CA GLY A 39 -17.53 1.80 -11.45
C GLY A 39 -18.84 1.32 -10.85
N ASN A 40 -18.81 0.68 -9.69
CA ASN A 40 -19.97 -0.03 -9.13
C ASN A 40 -20.23 0.40 -7.68
N GLY A 41 -20.97 1.47 -7.47
CA GLY A 41 -21.48 1.79 -6.14
C GLY A 41 -20.86 3.01 -5.50
N GLY A 42 -19.89 2.83 -4.59
CA GLY A 42 -19.21 3.93 -3.91
C GLY A 42 -18.04 4.50 -4.70
N ALA A 43 -17.01 4.96 -3.99
CA ALA A 43 -15.76 5.35 -4.65
C ALA A 43 -14.95 4.10 -5.03
N ASP A 44 -14.58 3.99 -6.30
CA ASP A 44 -13.77 2.89 -6.85
C ASP A 44 -12.33 3.34 -7.13
N ILE A 45 -11.38 2.41 -7.06
CA ILE A 45 -10.00 2.64 -7.51
C ILE A 45 -10.04 3.02 -8.99
N TRP A 46 -9.35 4.09 -9.38
CA TRP A 46 -9.32 4.55 -10.75
C TRP A 46 -7.89 4.70 -11.26
N LEU A 47 -7.58 4.00 -12.34
CA LEU A 47 -6.32 4.14 -13.06
C LEU A 47 -6.55 4.84 -14.39
N ILE A 48 -5.68 5.79 -14.71
CA ILE A 48 -5.67 6.49 -15.99
C ILE A 48 -4.26 6.43 -16.56
N LYS A 49 -4.13 5.93 -17.78
CA LYS A 49 -2.89 6.03 -18.54
C LYS A 49 -2.96 7.19 -19.52
N THR A 50 -1.91 8.00 -19.53
CA THR A 50 -1.75 9.10 -20.48
C THR A 50 -0.49 8.94 -21.33
N ASP A 51 -0.43 9.69 -22.44
CA ASP A 51 0.81 9.98 -23.14
C ASP A 51 1.64 11.07 -22.42
N ALA A 52 2.81 11.41 -22.97
CA ALA A 52 3.71 12.44 -22.42
C ALA A 52 3.09 13.87 -22.45
N ASN A 53 2.05 14.11 -23.23
CA ASN A 53 1.31 15.38 -23.29
C ASN A 53 0.08 15.40 -22.39
N GLY A 54 -0.12 14.35 -21.60
CA GLY A 54 -1.25 14.19 -20.71
C GLY A 54 -2.56 13.83 -21.42
N ASN A 55 -2.54 13.37 -22.68
CA ASN A 55 -3.74 12.88 -23.33
C ASN A 55 -4.02 11.45 -22.87
N GLU A 56 -5.27 11.17 -22.50
CA GLU A 56 -5.69 9.86 -22.08
C GLU A 56 -5.48 8.80 -23.17
N GLN A 57 -4.91 7.68 -22.80
CA GLN A 57 -4.78 6.47 -23.64
C GLN A 57 -5.79 5.42 -23.25
N TRP A 58 -5.99 5.21 -21.96
CA TRP A 58 -7.04 4.38 -21.38
C TRP A 58 -7.30 4.78 -19.92
N ASN A 59 -8.46 4.44 -19.43
CA ASN A 59 -8.79 4.46 -18.01
C ASN A 59 -9.56 3.20 -17.62
N GLN A 60 -9.47 2.80 -16.34
CA GLN A 60 -10.18 1.65 -15.81
C GLN A 60 -10.47 1.85 -14.32
N SER A 61 -11.69 1.52 -13.91
CA SER A 61 -12.09 1.47 -12.50
C SER A 61 -12.10 0.05 -11.97
N TYR A 62 -11.81 -0.11 -10.66
CA TYR A 62 -11.77 -1.40 -9.97
C TYR A 62 -12.36 -1.23 -8.58
N GLY A 63 -13.32 -2.04 -8.24
CA GLY A 63 -14.03 -2.04 -6.97
C GLY A 63 -15.39 -2.72 -7.10
N ASP A 64 -16.11 -2.77 -5.98
CA ASP A 64 -17.43 -3.33 -5.86
C ASP A 64 -18.44 -2.29 -5.33
N ALA A 65 -19.49 -2.73 -4.61
CA ALA A 65 -20.57 -1.85 -4.18
C ALA A 65 -20.19 -0.87 -3.03
N SER A 66 -19.07 -1.05 -2.37
CA SER A 66 -18.61 -0.18 -1.28
C SER A 66 -17.45 0.73 -1.74
N ASN A 67 -16.81 1.43 -0.81
CA ASN A 67 -15.68 2.29 -1.15
C ASN A 67 -14.38 1.48 -1.22
N ASP A 68 -13.72 1.55 -2.37
CA ASP A 68 -12.43 0.96 -2.65
C ASP A 68 -11.47 2.05 -3.13
N ILE A 69 -10.50 2.43 -2.29
CA ILE A 69 -9.67 3.62 -2.53
C ILE A 69 -8.22 3.22 -2.71
N GLY A 70 -7.69 3.45 -3.92
CA GLY A 70 -6.27 3.33 -4.22
C GLY A 70 -5.47 4.41 -3.49
N GLN A 71 -4.40 4.02 -2.78
CA GLN A 71 -3.62 4.95 -1.96
C GLN A 71 -2.21 5.17 -2.47
N SER A 72 -1.58 4.14 -2.99
CA SER A 72 -0.26 4.18 -3.61
C SER A 72 -0.09 3.04 -4.58
N MET A 73 0.80 3.20 -5.54
CA MET A 73 1.11 2.15 -6.50
C MET A 73 2.60 2.05 -6.74
N LEU A 74 3.04 0.90 -7.25
CA LEU A 74 4.36 0.70 -7.80
C LEU A 74 4.27 0.01 -9.16
N ARG A 75 5.33 0.19 -9.94
CA ARG A 75 5.51 -0.54 -11.18
C ARG A 75 6.09 -1.91 -10.88
N THR A 76 5.52 -2.94 -11.48
CA THR A 76 6.00 -4.31 -11.34
C THR A 76 7.04 -4.64 -12.41
N TYR A 77 7.77 -5.73 -12.26
CA TYR A 77 8.88 -6.11 -13.13
C TYR A 77 8.45 -6.46 -14.56
N ASP A 78 7.20 -6.86 -14.77
CA ASP A 78 6.59 -7.12 -16.06
C ASP A 78 5.88 -5.91 -16.67
N ASN A 79 6.18 -4.70 -16.17
CA ASN A 79 5.61 -3.42 -16.60
C ASN A 79 4.11 -3.24 -16.30
N GLY A 80 3.53 -4.06 -15.44
CA GLY A 80 2.22 -3.82 -14.85
C GLY A 80 2.30 -2.94 -13.59
N TYR A 81 1.26 -2.97 -12.79
CA TYR A 81 1.15 -2.14 -11.58
C TYR A 81 0.61 -2.97 -10.43
N LEU A 82 1.15 -2.73 -9.24
CA LEU A 82 0.61 -3.24 -7.98
C LEU A 82 0.14 -2.05 -7.15
N ILE A 83 -1.14 -2.01 -6.86
CA ILE A 83 -1.82 -0.93 -6.16
C ILE A 83 -2.13 -1.38 -4.74
N LYS A 84 -1.66 -0.60 -3.77
CA LYS A 84 -2.11 -0.70 -2.39
C LYS A 84 -3.36 0.15 -2.22
N SER A 85 -4.39 -0.43 -1.65
CA SER A 85 -5.71 0.19 -1.48
C SER A 85 -6.27 -0.02 -0.08
N LYS A 86 -7.26 0.79 0.24
CA LYS A 86 -8.16 0.60 1.37
C LYS A 86 -9.46 0.05 0.80
N ILE A 87 -9.81 -1.18 1.17
CA ILE A 87 -10.96 -1.90 0.62
C ILE A 87 -12.02 -2.05 1.70
N GLN A 88 -13.28 -1.72 1.35
CA GLN A 88 -14.45 -1.95 2.19
C GLN A 88 -15.33 -3.07 1.66
N SER A 89 -15.23 -3.41 0.39
CA SER A 89 -16.09 -4.37 -0.29
C SER A 89 -15.85 -5.83 0.09
N PHE A 90 -14.63 -6.18 0.48
CA PHE A 90 -14.22 -7.58 0.71
C PHE A 90 -14.04 -7.95 2.19
N GLY A 91 -14.47 -7.10 3.12
CA GLY A 91 -14.35 -7.32 4.56
C GLY A 91 -15.71 -7.37 5.28
N GLU A 92 -15.78 -7.98 6.44
CA GLU A 92 -16.97 -8.03 7.31
C GLU A 92 -17.29 -6.64 7.92
N GLY A 93 -17.46 -5.62 7.06
CA GLY A 93 -17.92 -4.29 7.46
C GLY A 93 -16.85 -3.31 7.94
N ASN A 94 -15.57 -3.67 7.94
CA ASN A 94 -14.44 -2.80 8.27
C ASN A 94 -13.40 -2.76 7.14
N THR A 95 -12.54 -1.75 7.17
CA THR A 95 -11.52 -1.57 6.14
C THR A 95 -10.41 -2.59 6.27
N ALA A 96 -10.10 -3.28 5.16
CA ALA A 96 -8.94 -4.14 5.00
C ALA A 96 -7.87 -3.47 4.12
N ILE A 97 -6.65 -3.96 4.21
CA ILE A 97 -5.57 -3.62 3.28
C ILE A 97 -5.80 -4.40 2.00
N GLY A 98 -6.02 -3.70 0.89
CA GLY A 98 -6.16 -4.31 -0.43
C GLY A 98 -4.87 -4.21 -1.23
N LEU A 99 -4.58 -5.25 -1.98
CA LEU A 99 -3.61 -5.23 -3.07
C LEU A 99 -4.33 -5.64 -4.36
N LEU A 100 -4.26 -4.76 -5.36
CA LEU A 100 -4.78 -4.99 -6.70
C LEU A 100 -3.60 -5.06 -7.68
N ARG A 101 -3.48 -6.18 -8.39
CA ARG A 101 -2.48 -6.40 -9.44
C ARG A 101 -3.12 -6.23 -10.80
N VAL A 102 -2.56 -5.33 -11.61
CA VAL A 102 -3.02 -5.07 -12.97
C VAL A 102 -1.87 -5.13 -13.97
N GLY A 103 -2.17 -5.52 -15.19
CA GLY A 103 -1.23 -5.49 -16.30
C GLY A 103 -0.99 -4.09 -16.84
N SER A 104 -0.03 -3.94 -17.75
CA SER A 104 0.32 -2.66 -18.39
C SER A 104 -0.82 -2.05 -19.22
N ASN A 105 -1.80 -2.85 -19.60
CA ASN A 105 -3.00 -2.45 -20.35
C ASN A 105 -4.23 -2.21 -19.45
N GLY A 106 -4.07 -2.28 -18.12
CA GLY A 106 -5.17 -2.14 -17.17
C GLY A 106 -5.96 -3.41 -16.90
N GLU A 107 -5.57 -4.58 -17.46
CA GLU A 107 -6.24 -5.85 -17.16
C GLU A 107 -5.99 -6.25 -15.70
N GLN A 108 -7.04 -6.54 -14.96
CA GLN A 108 -6.94 -7.04 -13.59
C GLN A 108 -6.48 -8.50 -13.58
N PHE A 109 -5.38 -8.78 -12.87
CA PHE A 109 -4.88 -10.14 -12.70
C PHE A 109 -5.42 -10.78 -11.43
N TRP A 110 -5.31 -10.06 -10.31
CA TRP A 110 -5.82 -10.51 -9.01
C TRP A 110 -6.05 -9.34 -8.05
N THR A 111 -6.90 -9.58 -7.07
CA THR A 111 -7.07 -8.76 -5.86
C THR A 111 -6.89 -9.65 -4.65
N LYS A 112 -6.15 -9.16 -3.65
CA LYS A 112 -5.97 -9.82 -2.35
C LYS A 112 -6.17 -8.85 -1.21
N THR A 113 -6.67 -9.36 -0.09
CA THR A 113 -6.89 -8.59 1.13
C THR A 113 -6.05 -9.14 2.26
N PHE A 114 -5.56 -8.23 3.10
CA PHE A 114 -4.76 -8.54 4.27
C PHE A 114 -5.36 -7.84 5.50
N GLY A 115 -5.21 -8.48 6.66
CA GLY A 115 -5.81 -7.98 7.89
C GLY A 115 -7.21 -8.52 8.13
N GLY A 116 -7.83 -8.05 9.18
CA GLY A 116 -9.12 -8.49 9.67
C GLY A 116 -10.14 -7.37 9.79
N SER A 117 -11.14 -7.57 10.63
CA SER A 117 -12.31 -6.70 10.78
C SER A 117 -12.07 -5.39 11.55
N ASN A 118 -10.85 -5.00 11.93
CA ASN A 118 -10.61 -3.97 12.94
C ASN A 118 -9.72 -2.79 12.57
N GLY A 119 -9.68 -2.44 11.29
CA GLY A 119 -9.02 -1.21 10.88
C GLY A 119 -7.50 -1.34 10.70
N ASP A 120 -7.05 -2.51 10.28
CA ASP A 120 -5.66 -2.70 9.84
C ASP A 120 -5.31 -1.70 8.74
N SER A 121 -4.07 -1.24 8.75
CA SER A 121 -3.64 -0.18 7.85
C SER A 121 -2.33 -0.54 7.15
N GLY A 122 -2.35 -0.53 5.82
CA GLY A 122 -1.15 -0.63 5.00
C GLY A 122 -0.56 0.77 4.76
N TYR A 123 0.73 0.92 5.01
CA TYR A 123 1.38 2.23 4.85
C TYR A 123 2.35 2.28 3.67
N SER A 124 3.15 1.25 3.48
CA SER A 124 4.21 1.25 2.46
C SER A 124 4.23 -0.08 1.69
N LEU A 125 4.36 0.02 0.39
CA LEU A 125 4.53 -1.09 -0.54
C LEU A 125 5.77 -0.80 -1.40
N ARG A 126 6.72 -1.76 -1.52
CA ARG A 126 7.94 -1.60 -2.30
C ARG A 126 8.33 -2.89 -3.00
N ASN A 127 9.03 -2.75 -4.13
CA ASN A 127 9.73 -3.85 -4.80
C ASN A 127 10.91 -4.32 -3.95
N THR A 128 11.23 -5.60 -4.05
CA THR A 128 12.44 -6.23 -3.50
C THR A 128 13.37 -6.71 -4.63
N ASN A 129 14.63 -6.98 -4.32
CA ASN A 129 15.64 -7.31 -5.35
C ASN A 129 15.42 -8.69 -6.03
N ASP A 130 14.57 -9.52 -5.44
CA ASP A 130 14.22 -10.86 -5.92
C ASP A 130 12.90 -10.90 -6.71
N ASN A 131 12.46 -9.73 -7.23
CA ASN A 131 11.21 -9.55 -7.97
C ASN A 131 9.94 -9.85 -7.16
N GLU A 132 10.02 -9.64 -5.86
CA GLU A 132 8.92 -9.78 -4.93
C GLU A 132 8.56 -8.41 -4.33
N TYR A 133 7.68 -8.40 -3.33
CA TYR A 133 7.19 -7.16 -2.71
C TYR A 133 7.30 -7.24 -1.20
N ILE A 134 7.58 -6.10 -0.58
CA ILE A 134 7.48 -5.92 0.86
C ILE A 134 6.37 -4.90 1.19
N LEU A 135 5.41 -5.32 2.00
CA LEU A 135 4.32 -4.51 2.50
C LEU A 135 4.55 -4.24 3.98
N THR A 136 4.50 -2.98 4.38
CA THR A 136 4.59 -2.55 5.78
C THR A 136 3.25 -2.05 6.24
N CYS A 137 2.77 -2.59 7.35
CA CYS A 137 1.41 -2.41 7.86
C CYS A 137 1.41 -2.20 9.37
N SER A 138 0.23 -1.86 9.88
CA SER A 138 -0.13 -2.02 11.29
C SER A 138 -1.30 -2.99 11.38
N LEU A 139 -1.13 -4.01 12.20
CA LEU A 139 -2.12 -5.04 12.51
C LEU A 139 -2.74 -4.76 13.88
N PHE A 140 -4.06 -4.77 13.97
CA PHE A 140 -4.75 -4.59 15.24
C PHE A 140 -4.79 -5.90 16.04
N ASP A 141 -4.20 -5.89 17.23
CA ASP A 141 -4.23 -7.01 18.18
C ASP A 141 -5.42 -6.88 19.14
N HIS A 142 -6.38 -7.76 18.96
CA HIS A 142 -7.57 -7.82 19.82
C HIS A 142 -7.28 -8.17 21.28
N GLY A 143 -6.22 -8.94 21.53
CA GLY A 143 -5.86 -9.38 22.87
C GLY A 143 -5.42 -8.22 23.77
N HIS A 144 -4.79 -7.21 23.17
CA HIS A 144 -4.25 -6.06 23.89
C HIS A 144 -4.94 -4.74 23.53
N ASN A 145 -5.88 -4.74 22.57
CA ASN A 145 -6.52 -3.55 22.04
C ASN A 145 -5.51 -2.50 21.54
N ALA A 146 -4.48 -2.96 20.86
CA ALA A 146 -3.33 -2.21 20.41
C ALA A 146 -2.94 -2.57 18.96
N TYR A 147 -2.17 -1.71 18.30
CA TYR A 147 -1.60 -2.00 17.00
C TYR A 147 -0.18 -2.56 17.16
N ASN A 148 0.18 -3.51 16.31
CA ASN A 148 1.54 -3.99 16.13
C ASN A 148 2.04 -3.71 14.71
N ALA A 149 3.34 -3.47 14.54
CA ALA A 149 3.94 -3.36 13.22
C ALA A 149 3.91 -4.72 12.53
N TRP A 150 3.52 -4.76 11.27
CA TRP A 150 3.36 -5.98 10.48
C TRP A 150 4.10 -5.84 9.15
N LEU A 151 5.08 -6.70 8.94
CA LEU A 151 5.78 -6.85 7.67
C LEU A 151 5.30 -8.09 6.96
N ILE A 152 4.99 -7.96 5.67
CA ILE A 152 4.54 -9.06 4.83
C ILE A 152 5.39 -9.06 3.56
N LYS A 153 6.06 -10.17 3.29
CA LYS A 153 6.70 -10.39 2.00
C LYS A 153 5.80 -11.22 1.11
N LEU A 154 5.67 -10.78 -0.15
CA LEU A 154 4.74 -11.36 -1.11
C LEU A 154 5.47 -11.67 -2.42
N ASN A 155 5.16 -12.82 -3.02
CA ASN A 155 5.58 -13.13 -4.39
C ASN A 155 4.73 -12.37 -5.42
N ASP A 156 5.04 -12.50 -6.71
CA ASP A 156 4.33 -11.80 -7.80
C ASP A 156 2.85 -12.26 -7.95
N SER A 157 2.50 -13.45 -7.48
CA SER A 157 1.12 -13.93 -7.39
C SER A 157 0.37 -13.37 -6.18
N GLY A 158 1.02 -12.54 -5.36
CA GLY A 158 0.47 -11.98 -4.14
C GLY A 158 0.34 -12.97 -3.00
N ASP A 159 1.00 -14.13 -3.08
CA ASP A 159 1.03 -15.09 -1.97
C ASP A 159 2.09 -14.69 -0.95
N VAL A 160 1.75 -14.84 0.32
CA VAL A 160 2.67 -14.55 1.43
C VAL A 160 3.81 -15.56 1.42
N THR A 161 5.04 -15.09 1.25
CA THR A 161 6.25 -15.90 1.38
C THR A 161 6.70 -15.99 2.83
N TRP A 162 6.63 -14.88 3.53
CA TRP A 162 6.72 -14.81 4.98
C TRP A 162 6.06 -13.53 5.52
N GLU A 163 5.74 -13.55 6.80
CA GLU A 163 5.27 -12.37 7.53
C GLU A 163 5.84 -12.36 8.94
N THR A 164 5.96 -11.18 9.52
CA THR A 164 6.37 -11.01 10.91
C THR A 164 5.60 -9.86 11.55
N VAL A 165 5.12 -10.09 12.77
CA VAL A 165 4.44 -9.11 13.60
C VAL A 165 5.38 -8.72 14.73
N LEU A 166 5.60 -7.44 14.91
CA LEU A 166 6.56 -6.86 15.84
C LEU A 166 5.87 -5.81 16.70
N GLY A 167 6.08 -5.92 17.98
CA GLY A 167 5.46 -5.03 18.96
C GLY A 167 5.39 -5.66 20.34
N GLY A 168 4.61 -5.08 21.20
CA GLY A 168 4.36 -5.53 22.56
C GLY A 168 2.88 -5.48 22.93
N ILE A 169 2.58 -5.07 24.15
CA ILE A 169 1.19 -4.97 24.63
C ILE A 169 0.57 -3.60 24.39
N GLU A 170 1.36 -2.60 24.05
CA GLU A 170 0.96 -1.24 23.73
C GLU A 170 1.02 -0.99 22.22
N HIS A 171 0.71 0.21 21.76
CA HIS A 171 0.70 0.55 20.34
C HIS A 171 2.10 0.60 19.74
N ASP A 172 2.33 -0.20 18.71
CA ASP A 172 3.51 -0.20 17.86
C ASP A 172 3.07 -0.20 16.39
N GLN A 173 3.59 0.70 15.58
CA GLN A 173 3.14 0.84 14.19
C GLN A 173 4.33 0.87 13.23
N GLY A 174 4.18 0.20 12.08
CA GLY A 174 5.13 0.25 11.00
C GLY A 174 4.62 1.13 9.87
N PHE A 175 5.39 2.16 9.47
CA PHE A 175 4.94 3.11 8.45
C PHE A 175 5.63 2.95 7.10
N SER A 176 6.94 2.69 7.07
CA SER A 176 7.69 2.54 5.83
C SER A 176 8.78 1.50 5.98
N GLY A 177 8.86 0.58 5.03
CA GLY A 177 9.86 -0.48 5.00
C GLY A 177 10.54 -0.59 3.66
N LEU A 178 11.72 -1.20 3.66
CA LEU A 178 12.52 -1.46 2.46
C LEU A 178 13.41 -2.69 2.68
N GLN A 179 13.86 -3.29 1.57
CA GLN A 179 14.92 -4.29 1.61
C GLN A 179 16.28 -3.59 1.70
N THR A 180 17.15 -4.10 2.56
CA THR A 180 18.51 -3.58 2.77
C THR A 180 19.52 -4.30 1.88
N LEU A 181 20.72 -3.71 1.72
CA LEU A 181 21.75 -4.24 0.82
C LEU A 181 22.28 -5.63 1.20
N ASP A 182 22.16 -6.01 2.46
CA ASP A 182 22.51 -7.35 2.96
C ASP A 182 21.40 -8.40 2.76
N GLY A 183 20.34 -8.02 2.06
CA GLY A 183 19.18 -8.88 1.76
C GLY A 183 18.12 -8.92 2.85
N GLY A 184 18.37 -8.38 4.03
CA GLY A 184 17.38 -8.25 5.09
C GLY A 184 16.42 -7.09 4.84
N TYR A 185 15.64 -6.72 5.86
CA TYR A 185 14.67 -5.63 5.75
C TYR A 185 14.83 -4.64 6.88
N ALA A 186 14.55 -3.39 6.62
CA ALA A 186 14.44 -2.37 7.65
C ALA A 186 13.12 -1.63 7.51
N PHE A 187 12.50 -1.27 8.63
CA PHE A 187 11.36 -0.39 8.63
C PHE A 187 11.44 0.63 9.76
N VAL A 188 10.73 1.72 9.55
CA VAL A 188 10.55 2.78 10.54
C VAL A 188 9.08 2.86 10.93
N GLY A 189 8.85 3.18 12.20
CA GLY A 189 7.53 3.32 12.76
C GLY A 189 7.55 4.07 14.07
N SER A 190 6.53 3.85 14.87
CA SER A 190 6.44 4.35 16.23
C SER A 190 6.22 3.20 17.22
N THR A 191 6.68 3.37 18.44
CA THR A 191 6.53 2.39 19.51
C THR A 191 6.17 3.06 20.82
N ASN A 192 5.27 2.42 21.57
CA ASN A 192 4.99 2.76 22.96
C ASN A 192 5.61 1.73 23.94
N ASN A 193 6.22 0.64 23.42
CA ASN A 193 6.80 -0.43 24.23
C ASN A 193 8.31 -0.32 24.42
N PHE A 194 9.04 0.17 23.41
CA PHE A 194 10.52 0.08 23.35
C PHE A 194 11.21 1.44 23.42
N GLY A 195 10.49 2.48 23.82
CA GLY A 195 11.03 3.84 23.95
C GLY A 195 11.56 4.18 25.33
N ASN A 196 12.16 5.38 25.46
CA ASN A 196 12.70 5.92 26.71
C ASN A 196 11.76 6.86 27.45
N GLY A 197 10.50 7.02 26.96
CA GLY A 197 9.50 7.92 27.50
C GLY A 197 8.48 7.26 28.41
N ASP A 198 7.47 8.04 28.82
CA ASP A 198 6.28 7.52 29.46
C ASP A 198 5.51 6.61 28.48
N LYS A 199 4.86 5.56 28.99
CA LYS A 199 4.02 4.62 28.21
C LYS A 199 2.88 5.29 27.41
N ASN A 200 2.64 6.58 27.63
CA ASN A 200 1.67 7.39 26.91
C ASN A 200 2.27 8.22 25.77
N SER A 201 3.56 8.13 25.52
CA SER A 201 4.26 8.80 24.41
C SER A 201 4.84 7.78 23.44
N SER A 202 4.70 8.07 22.15
CA SER A 202 5.29 7.24 21.11
C SER A 202 6.71 7.74 20.80
N ASP A 203 7.66 6.82 20.70
CA ASP A 203 9.01 7.09 20.20
C ASP A 203 9.15 6.66 18.74
N LEU A 204 10.06 7.29 18.01
CA LEU A 204 10.45 6.83 16.69
C LEU A 204 11.18 5.48 16.84
N TRP A 205 10.76 4.53 16.05
CA TRP A 205 11.24 3.17 16.09
C TRP A 205 11.82 2.75 14.74
N ILE A 206 13.02 2.21 14.74
CA ILE A 206 13.63 1.58 13.57
C ILE A 206 13.96 0.13 13.89
N ILE A 207 13.57 -0.77 12.99
CA ILE A 207 13.88 -2.19 13.11
C ILE A 207 14.63 -2.66 11.88
N LYS A 208 15.60 -3.56 12.10
CA LYS A 208 16.33 -4.31 11.08
C LYS A 208 16.06 -5.79 11.28
N THR A 209 15.67 -6.49 10.21
CA THR A 209 15.49 -7.96 10.19
C THR A 209 16.56 -8.62 9.33
N ASP A 210 16.68 -9.91 9.46
CA ASP A 210 17.40 -10.75 8.49
C ASP A 210 16.58 -10.95 7.18
N PRO A 211 17.11 -11.68 6.18
CA PRO A 211 16.40 -11.92 4.91
C PRO A 211 15.08 -12.70 5.01
N VAL A 212 14.82 -13.39 6.11
CA VAL A 212 13.56 -14.12 6.35
C VAL A 212 12.63 -13.41 7.33
N GLY A 213 12.87 -12.12 7.57
CA GLY A 213 12.02 -11.30 8.41
C GLY A 213 12.22 -11.50 9.91
N PHE A 214 13.24 -12.28 10.32
CA PHE A 214 13.51 -12.54 11.73
C PHE A 214 14.31 -11.37 12.35
N ILE A 215 13.92 -11.00 13.55
CA ILE A 215 14.72 -10.15 14.45
C ILE A 215 15.34 -11.05 15.51
N GLY A 216 16.66 -10.95 15.70
CA GLY A 216 17.29 -11.51 16.91
C GLY A 216 16.55 -10.99 18.15
N SER A 217 16.78 -11.61 19.33
CA SER A 217 16.16 -11.14 20.58
C SER A 217 16.29 -9.62 20.66
N LEU A 218 15.15 -8.91 20.73
CA LEU A 218 15.14 -7.48 21.02
C LEU A 218 15.88 -7.31 22.34
N GLY A 219 17.11 -6.75 22.26
CA GLY A 219 17.86 -6.44 23.46
C GLY A 219 17.07 -5.44 24.31
N ASN A 220 16.84 -5.77 25.56
CA ASN A 220 16.24 -4.88 26.56
C ASN A 220 17.13 -3.66 26.76
#